data_0df898ab25a3d5d7feb139a6ceea57bc
#
_entry.id   0df898ab25a3d5d7feb139a6ceea57bc
#
_cell.length_a   1.000
_cell.length_b   1.000
_cell.length_c   1.000
_cell.angle_alpha   90.00
_cell.angle_beta   90.00
_cell.angle_gamma   90.00
#
_symmetry.space_group_name_H-M   'P 1'
#
loop_
_entity.id
_entity.type
_entity.pdbx_description
1 polymer ?
#
loop_
_entity_poly.entity_id
_entity_poly.type
_entity_poly.pdbx_seq_one_letter_code
_entity_poly.pdbx_strand_id
1 'polypeptide(L)'
;IESEGDTKVAKVWIEKKGLKRAAEKEDRTTEAGYVFSYVHFNGKVGSLVKLVCETDFVAKTDDFQNLGREIAMHVAGVKPENVEELLKQDYLRDSSKTIEQIVKLVSGKTGENIRVTSIASM
;
A
#
# COMPACT_ATOMS: atom_id res chain seq x y z
N ILE A 1 15.26 15.19 24.05
CA ILE A 1 14.13 16.05 23.80
C ILE A 1 14.24 16.67 22.42
N GLU A 2 15.34 17.35 22.12
CA GLU A 2 15.61 17.85 20.77
C GLU A 2 15.67 16.73 19.75
N SER A 3 16.25 15.59 20.10
CA SER A 3 16.33 14.43 19.23
C SER A 3 14.97 13.85 18.88
N GLU A 4 13.99 13.88 19.79
CA GLU A 4 12.63 13.45 19.52
C GLU A 4 11.94 14.37 18.53
N GLY A 5 12.06 15.68 18.70
CA GLY A 5 11.50 16.67 17.78
C GLY A 5 12.11 16.55 16.39
N ASP A 6 13.43 16.42 16.32
CA ASP A 6 14.15 16.26 15.06
C ASP A 6 13.75 14.97 14.34
N THR A 7 13.56 13.87 15.07
CA THR A 7 13.14 12.60 14.50
C THR A 7 11.74 12.70 13.87
N LYS A 8 10.79 13.35 14.54
CA LYS A 8 9.44 13.57 14.03
C LYS A 8 9.43 14.43 12.77
N VAL A 9 10.20 15.53 12.78
CA VAL A 9 10.30 16.42 11.61
C VAL A 9 10.94 15.68 10.43
N ALA A 10 11.99 14.92 10.65
CA ALA A 10 12.65 14.13 9.62
C ALA A 10 11.71 13.09 9.02
N LYS A 11 10.92 12.40 9.84
CA LYS A 11 9.95 11.39 9.38
C LYS A 11 8.88 12.01 8.47
N VAL A 12 8.29 13.14 8.87
CA VAL A 12 7.28 13.85 8.08
C VAL A 12 7.87 14.31 6.75
N TRP A 13 9.09 14.84 6.75
CA TRP A 13 9.76 15.27 5.54
C TRP A 13 10.02 14.11 4.56
N ILE A 14 10.46 12.96 5.06
CA ILE A 14 10.67 11.75 4.25
C ILE A 14 9.36 11.26 3.63
N GLU A 15 8.27 11.26 4.38
CA GLU A 15 6.95 10.87 3.88
C GLU A 15 6.47 11.78 2.76
N LYS A 16 6.61 13.10 2.91
CA LYS A 16 6.25 14.07 1.86
C LYS A 16 7.07 13.86 0.59
N LYS A 17 8.36 13.60 0.73
CA LYS A 17 9.25 13.32 -0.41
C LYS A 17 8.86 12.03 -1.13
N GLY A 18 8.47 10.99 -0.37
CA GLY A 18 7.98 9.74 -0.94
C GLY A 18 6.70 9.92 -1.74
N LEU A 19 5.74 10.69 -1.22
CA LEU A 19 4.50 11.00 -1.91
C LEU A 19 4.75 11.78 -3.19
N LYS A 20 5.66 12.74 -3.19
CA LYS A 20 6.03 13.49 -4.38
C LYS A 20 6.62 12.59 -5.46
N ARG A 21 7.53 11.70 -5.09
CA ARG A 21 8.13 10.74 -6.03
C ARG A 21 7.08 9.81 -6.64
N ALA A 22 6.11 9.37 -5.85
CA ALA A 22 5.02 8.52 -6.32
C ALA A 22 4.17 9.25 -7.35
N ALA A 23 3.82 10.53 -7.12
CA ALA A 23 3.05 11.33 -8.04
C ALA A 23 3.77 11.49 -9.40
N GLU A 24 5.08 11.63 -9.40
CA GLU A 24 5.89 11.72 -10.61
C GLU A 24 5.88 10.44 -11.46
N LYS A 25 5.45 9.31 -10.90
CA LYS A 25 5.47 7.99 -11.54
C LYS A 25 4.10 7.45 -11.91
N GLU A 26 3.01 8.16 -11.59
CA GLU A 26 1.64 7.67 -11.79
C GLU A 26 1.32 7.25 -13.22
N ASP A 27 1.96 7.86 -14.21
CA ASP A 27 1.71 7.57 -15.64
C ASP A 27 2.50 6.38 -16.17
N ARG A 28 3.39 5.79 -15.39
CA ARG A 28 4.20 4.67 -15.86
C ARG A 28 3.40 3.39 -15.95
N THR A 29 3.64 2.62 -17.01
CA THR A 29 2.98 1.34 -17.26
C THR A 29 3.37 0.31 -16.21
N THR A 30 2.38 -0.39 -15.68
CA THR A 30 2.58 -1.44 -14.68
C THR A 30 2.32 -2.81 -15.30
N GLU A 31 3.38 -3.52 -15.69
CA GLU A 31 3.30 -4.82 -16.37
C GLU A 31 3.59 -6.02 -15.46
N ALA A 32 4.06 -5.78 -14.26
CA ALA A 32 4.33 -6.80 -13.27
C ALA A 32 3.35 -6.69 -12.11
N GLY A 33 3.31 -7.68 -11.26
CA GLY A 33 2.42 -7.63 -10.11
C GLY A 33 2.30 -8.96 -9.39
N TYR A 34 1.41 -8.97 -8.40
CA TYR A 34 1.23 -10.12 -7.54
C TYR A 34 -0.18 -10.11 -6.96
N VAL A 35 -0.78 -11.28 -6.81
CA VAL A 35 -2.07 -11.42 -6.13
C VAL A 35 -1.80 -11.85 -4.69
N PHE A 36 -2.26 -11.03 -3.74
CA PHE A 36 -2.15 -11.31 -2.32
C PHE A 36 -3.46 -11.82 -1.78
N SER A 37 -3.38 -12.75 -0.84
CA SER A 37 -4.55 -13.30 -0.18
C SER A 37 -4.41 -13.17 1.33
N TYR A 38 -5.55 -13.07 2.01
CA TYR A 38 -5.62 -13.13 3.45
C TYR A 38 -6.84 -13.93 3.86
N VAL A 39 -6.63 -14.90 4.73
CA VAL A 39 -7.74 -15.64 5.35
C VAL A 39 -7.57 -15.47 6.86
N HIS A 40 -8.60 -14.93 7.51
CA HIS A 40 -8.55 -14.71 8.95
C HIS A 40 -8.45 -16.05 9.69
N PHE A 41 -7.81 -16.07 10.85
CA PHE A 41 -7.54 -17.31 11.58
C PHE A 41 -8.79 -18.14 11.89
N ASN A 42 -9.97 -17.49 12.00
CA ASN A 42 -11.23 -18.21 12.21
C ASN A 42 -11.79 -18.86 10.93
N GLY A 43 -11.15 -18.63 9.78
CA GLY A 43 -11.57 -19.20 8.49
C GLY A 43 -12.85 -18.63 7.90
N LYS A 44 -13.42 -17.57 8.49
CA LYS A 44 -14.71 -17.03 8.09
C LYS A 44 -14.64 -15.80 7.20
N VAL A 45 -13.53 -15.12 7.17
CA VAL A 45 -13.32 -13.89 6.39
C VAL A 45 -12.04 -14.03 5.60
N GLY A 46 -12.05 -13.53 4.38
CA GLY A 46 -10.85 -13.54 3.56
C GLY A 46 -10.92 -12.51 2.45
N SER A 47 -9.80 -12.30 1.79
CA SER A 47 -9.69 -11.34 0.69
C SER A 47 -8.64 -11.74 -0.33
N LEU A 48 -8.78 -11.16 -1.53
CA LEU A 48 -7.77 -11.18 -2.58
C LEU A 48 -7.52 -9.74 -3.02
N VAL A 49 -6.26 -9.39 -3.22
CA VAL A 49 -5.86 -8.06 -3.68
C VAL A 49 -4.81 -8.22 -4.77
N LYS A 50 -5.03 -7.59 -5.92
CA LYS A 50 -4.02 -7.53 -6.97
C LYS A 50 -3.30 -6.20 -6.89
N LEU A 51 -2.00 -6.27 -6.65
CA LEU A 51 -1.11 -5.11 -6.56
C LEU A 51 -0.12 -5.21 -7.73
N VAL A 52 -0.01 -4.14 -8.52
CA VAL A 52 0.84 -4.12 -9.70
C VAL A 52 1.96 -3.11 -9.56
N CYS A 53 3.07 -3.36 -10.25
CA CYS A 53 4.25 -2.50 -10.31
C CYS A 53 4.88 -2.59 -11.70
N GLU A 54 5.98 -1.89 -11.92
CA GLU A 54 6.59 -1.82 -13.25
C GLU A 54 7.42 -3.06 -13.60
N THR A 55 8.11 -3.66 -12.61
CA THR A 55 9.01 -4.81 -12.85
C THR A 55 8.78 -5.94 -11.86
N ASP A 56 9.12 -7.15 -12.28
CA ASP A 56 9.13 -8.32 -11.41
C ASP A 56 10.14 -8.19 -10.27
N PHE A 57 11.19 -7.41 -10.50
CA PHE A 57 12.21 -7.15 -9.48
C PHE A 57 11.60 -6.50 -8.24
N VAL A 58 10.79 -5.44 -8.43
CA VAL A 58 10.11 -4.77 -7.32
C VAL A 58 9.03 -5.66 -6.73
N ALA A 59 8.31 -6.44 -7.54
CA ALA A 59 7.27 -7.34 -7.06
C ALA A 59 7.80 -8.38 -6.05
N LYS A 60 9.08 -8.70 -6.10
CA LYS A 60 9.72 -9.66 -5.19
C LYS A 60 10.32 -9.03 -3.94
N THR A 61 10.33 -7.71 -3.85
CA THR A 61 10.90 -7.03 -2.68
C THR A 61 10.04 -7.22 -1.45
N ASP A 62 10.65 -7.18 -0.27
CA ASP A 62 9.94 -7.26 1.01
C ASP A 62 8.94 -6.11 1.15
N ASP A 63 9.31 -4.91 0.72
CA ASP A 63 8.43 -3.74 0.79
C ASP A 63 7.14 -3.94 0.01
N PHE A 64 7.24 -4.47 -1.21
CA PHE A 64 6.07 -4.75 -2.04
C PHE A 64 5.23 -5.87 -1.44
N GLN A 65 5.87 -6.96 -1.03
CA GLN A 65 5.18 -8.12 -0.44
C GLN A 65 4.46 -7.75 0.85
N ASN A 66 5.10 -6.96 1.71
CA ASN A 66 4.49 -6.51 2.96
C ASN A 66 3.31 -5.57 2.70
N LEU A 67 3.45 -4.65 1.75
CA LEU A 67 2.36 -3.76 1.36
C LEU A 67 1.13 -4.56 0.90
N GLY A 68 1.33 -5.54 0.03
CA GLY A 68 0.24 -6.37 -0.47
C GLY A 68 -0.48 -7.15 0.63
N ARG A 69 0.27 -7.74 1.54
CA ARG A 69 -0.29 -8.47 2.68
C ARG A 69 -1.09 -7.57 3.61
N GLU A 70 -0.58 -6.37 3.89
CA GLU A 70 -1.26 -5.40 4.75
C GLU A 70 -2.57 -4.92 4.12
N ILE A 71 -2.56 -4.65 2.81
CA ILE A 71 -3.77 -4.26 2.09
C ILE A 71 -4.79 -5.41 2.09
N ALA A 72 -4.35 -6.65 1.86
CA ALA A 72 -5.24 -7.80 1.88
C ALA A 72 -5.92 -7.98 3.24
N MET A 73 -5.16 -7.80 4.32
CA MET A 73 -5.70 -7.84 5.68
C MET A 73 -6.74 -6.74 5.90
N HIS A 74 -6.44 -5.53 5.46
CA HIS A 74 -7.36 -4.39 5.55
C HIS A 74 -8.66 -4.66 4.79
N VAL A 75 -8.56 -5.17 3.55
CA VAL A 75 -9.73 -5.50 2.74
C VAL A 75 -10.60 -6.55 3.41
N ALA A 76 -10.01 -7.57 4.00
CA ALA A 76 -10.76 -8.59 4.73
C ALA A 76 -11.51 -8.02 5.94
N GLY A 77 -10.89 -7.06 6.65
CA GLY A 77 -11.46 -6.47 7.86
C GLY A 77 -12.51 -5.40 7.59
N VAL A 78 -12.27 -4.52 6.64
CA VAL A 78 -13.10 -3.33 6.38
C VAL A 78 -14.10 -3.57 5.24
N LYS A 79 -13.77 -4.48 4.32
CA LYS A 79 -14.62 -4.87 3.19
C LYS A 79 -15.06 -3.70 2.30
N PRO A 80 -14.12 -2.95 1.70
CA PRO A 80 -14.46 -1.93 0.73
C PRO A 80 -15.16 -2.54 -0.49
N GLU A 81 -16.08 -1.81 -1.11
CA GLU A 81 -16.83 -2.30 -2.26
C GLU A 81 -16.01 -2.31 -3.55
N ASN A 82 -15.06 -1.39 -3.66
CA ASN A 82 -14.23 -1.23 -4.85
C ASN A 82 -12.88 -0.60 -4.50
N VAL A 83 -12.01 -0.51 -5.50
CA VAL A 83 -10.66 0.05 -5.31
C VAL A 83 -10.71 1.53 -4.92
N GLU A 84 -11.63 2.31 -5.50
CA GLU A 84 -11.74 3.74 -5.17
C GLU A 84 -12.07 3.95 -3.70
N GLU A 85 -13.02 3.19 -3.18
CA GLU A 85 -13.39 3.25 -1.76
C GLU A 85 -12.21 2.82 -0.89
N LEU A 86 -11.54 1.72 -1.26
CA LEU A 86 -10.37 1.21 -0.55
C LEU A 86 -9.31 2.30 -0.39
N LEU A 87 -8.96 2.99 -1.47
CA LEU A 87 -7.89 3.98 -1.46
C LEU A 87 -8.18 5.16 -0.52
N LYS A 88 -9.44 5.49 -0.31
CA LYS A 88 -9.86 6.59 0.57
C LYS A 88 -9.99 6.18 2.03
N GLN A 89 -10.00 4.89 2.32
CA GLN A 89 -10.17 4.41 3.70
C GLN A 89 -8.89 4.65 4.51
N ASP A 90 -9.09 4.96 5.79
CA ASP A 90 -7.98 5.02 6.74
C ASP A 90 -7.42 3.61 6.94
N TYR A 91 -6.09 3.52 6.93
CA TYR A 91 -5.42 2.24 7.12
C TYR A 91 -5.72 1.69 8.52
N LEU A 92 -6.22 0.44 8.56
CA LEU A 92 -6.68 -0.19 9.79
C LEU A 92 -5.62 -0.21 10.91
N ARG A 93 -4.35 -0.38 10.56
CA ARG A 93 -3.25 -0.46 11.52
C ARG A 93 -2.59 0.88 11.85
N ASP A 94 -2.89 1.92 11.08
CA ASP A 94 -2.38 3.28 11.30
C ASP A 94 -3.31 4.29 10.65
N SER A 95 -4.30 4.73 11.42
CA SER A 95 -5.35 5.62 10.94
C SER A 95 -4.88 7.03 10.60
N SER A 96 -3.61 7.35 10.82
CA SER A 96 -3.03 8.61 10.37
C SER A 96 -2.77 8.64 8.85
N LYS A 97 -2.89 7.49 8.19
CA LYS A 97 -2.67 7.34 6.75
C LYS A 97 -3.83 6.63 6.08
N THR A 98 -4.12 7.00 4.83
CA THR A 98 -5.05 6.25 3.99
C THR A 98 -4.33 5.12 3.26
N ILE A 99 -5.08 4.18 2.71
CA ILE A 99 -4.51 3.12 1.88
C ILE A 99 -3.76 3.71 0.68
N GLU A 100 -4.33 4.73 0.04
CA GLU A 100 -3.64 5.43 -1.06
C GLU A 100 -2.28 5.96 -0.63
N GLN A 101 -2.20 6.56 0.56
CA GLN A 101 -0.94 7.10 1.07
C GLN A 101 0.11 6.02 1.32
N ILE A 102 -0.28 4.87 1.88
CA ILE A 102 0.71 3.80 2.10
C ILE A 102 1.19 3.19 0.79
N VAL A 103 0.32 3.09 -0.23
CA VAL A 103 0.73 2.65 -1.56
C VAL A 103 1.73 3.64 -2.17
N LYS A 104 1.45 4.93 -2.09
CA LYS A 104 2.32 5.98 -2.62
C LYS A 104 3.67 6.04 -1.90
N LEU A 105 3.69 5.80 -0.60
CA LEU A 105 4.96 5.77 0.15
C LEU A 105 5.87 4.65 -0.35
N VAL A 106 5.33 3.46 -0.59
CA VAL A 106 6.12 2.34 -1.11
C VAL A 106 6.52 2.60 -2.57
N SER A 107 5.62 3.18 -3.38
CA SER A 107 5.93 3.59 -4.74
C SER A 107 7.12 4.57 -4.77
N GLY A 108 7.11 5.57 -3.90
CA GLY A 108 8.22 6.51 -3.79
C GLY A 108 9.53 5.86 -3.33
N LYS A 109 9.44 4.91 -2.40
CA LYS A 109 10.59 4.20 -1.86
C LYS A 109 11.23 3.26 -2.89
N THR A 110 10.43 2.54 -3.65
CA THR A 110 10.92 1.59 -4.65
C THR A 110 11.32 2.24 -5.97
N GLY A 111 10.84 3.45 -6.22
CA GLY A 111 11.10 4.15 -7.47
C GLY A 111 10.20 3.72 -8.62
N GLU A 112 9.17 2.92 -8.36
CA GLU A 112 8.24 2.43 -9.39
C GLU A 112 6.80 2.81 -9.10
N ASN A 113 6.00 2.95 -10.15
CA ASN A 113 4.56 3.11 -10.01
C ASN A 113 3.97 1.83 -9.44
N ILE A 114 3.19 1.95 -8.37
CA ILE A 114 2.50 0.83 -7.72
C ILE A 114 1.02 1.17 -7.62
N ARG A 115 0.15 0.23 -8.01
CA ARG A 115 -1.30 0.44 -7.98
C ARG A 115 -2.03 -0.81 -7.51
N VAL A 116 -3.16 -0.60 -6.85
CA VAL A 116 -4.13 -1.66 -6.58
C VAL A 116 -5.09 -1.69 -7.78
N THR A 117 -5.24 -2.82 -8.44
CA THR A 117 -6.10 -2.93 -9.63
C THR A 117 -7.37 -3.73 -9.39
N SER A 118 -7.36 -4.66 -8.45
CA SER A 118 -8.53 -5.51 -8.17
C SER A 118 -8.56 -5.92 -6.73
N ILE A 119 -9.76 -6.01 -6.16
CA ILE A 119 -9.99 -6.54 -4.82
C ILE A 119 -11.20 -7.43 -4.80
N ALA A 120 -11.21 -8.40 -3.88
CA ALA A 120 -12.36 -9.24 -3.60
C ALA A 120 -12.34 -9.59 -2.11
N SER A 121 -13.52 -9.72 -1.52
CA SER A 121 -13.64 -10.12 -0.12
C SER A 121 -14.86 -10.99 0.11
N MET A 122 -14.79 -11.79 1.16
CA MET A 122 -15.91 -12.63 1.58
C MET A 122 -15.92 -12.81 3.10
#